data_d451b460b1ddf1982ded52dcb45f1632
#
_entry.id   d451b460b1ddf1982ded52dcb45f1632
#
_cell.length_a   1.000
_cell.length_b   1.000
_cell.length_c   1.000
_cell.angle_alpha   90.00
_cell.angle_beta   90.00
_cell.angle_gamma   90.00
#
_symmetry.space_group_name_H-M   'P 1'
#
loop_
_entity.id
_entity.type
_entity.pdbx_description
1 polymer ?
#
loop_
_entity_poly.entity_id
_entity_poly.type
_entity_poly.pdbx_seq_one_letter_code
_entity_poly.pdbx_strand_id
1 'polypeptide(L)'
;MKELVERLIKEGKKIATMESCTGGGVADAITSIEGASEIIGFSAVTYSNQAKMMMGVSPIVIEHYSVYSMETADEMSYNICERAGSDFGVGVTGKLNRTDINNRYGDDNLV
;
A
#
# COMPACT_ATOMS: atom_id res chain seq x y z
N MET A 1 3.68 -5.94 -15.19
CA MET A 1 4.04 -6.55 -13.88
C MET A 1 5.15 -7.59 -14.00
N LYS A 2 5.15 -8.40 -15.03
CA LYS A 2 6.19 -9.41 -15.28
C LYS A 2 7.59 -8.80 -15.33
N GLU A 3 7.75 -7.69 -16.04
CA GLU A 3 9.05 -7.01 -16.15
C GLU A 3 9.56 -6.53 -14.80
N LEU A 4 8.67 -6.01 -13.94
CA LEU A 4 9.03 -5.57 -12.60
C LEU A 4 9.54 -6.75 -11.77
N VAL A 5 8.81 -7.85 -11.75
CA VAL A 5 9.18 -9.04 -10.98
C VAL A 5 10.54 -9.58 -11.45
N GLU A 6 10.71 -9.73 -12.76
CA GLU A 6 11.96 -10.24 -13.32
C GLU A 6 13.14 -9.33 -12.97
N ARG A 7 12.94 -8.02 -13.02
CA ARG A 7 13.99 -7.06 -12.68
C ARG A 7 14.35 -7.11 -11.20
N LEU A 8 13.37 -7.20 -10.32
CA LEU A 8 13.62 -7.31 -8.89
C LEU A 8 14.38 -8.60 -8.55
N ILE A 9 14.02 -9.71 -9.18
CA ILE A 9 14.75 -10.97 -9.03
C ILE A 9 16.22 -10.77 -9.45
N LYS A 10 16.42 -10.21 -10.61
CA LYS A 10 17.77 -9.99 -11.17
C LYS A 10 18.63 -9.11 -10.25
N GLU A 11 18.03 -8.08 -9.68
CA GLU A 11 18.76 -7.14 -8.83
C GLU A 11 18.83 -7.57 -7.36
N GLY A 12 18.18 -8.66 -7.00
CA GLY A 12 18.14 -9.15 -5.62
C GLY A 12 17.41 -8.20 -4.68
N LYS A 13 16.39 -7.49 -5.19
CA LYS A 13 15.63 -6.51 -4.42
C LYS A 13 14.25 -7.04 -4.07
N LYS A 14 13.71 -6.55 -2.95
CA LYS A 14 12.40 -6.97 -2.44
C LYS A 14 11.44 -5.79 -2.36
N ILE A 15 10.15 -6.10 -2.46
CA ILE A 15 9.07 -5.12 -2.42
C ILE A 15 8.00 -5.59 -1.42
N ALA A 16 7.31 -4.64 -0.82
CA ALA A 16 6.16 -4.90 0.04
C ALA A 16 5.08 -3.87 -0.26
N THR A 17 3.82 -4.22 -0.03
CA THR A 17 2.70 -3.32 -0.30
C THR A 17 1.82 -3.16 0.93
N MET A 18 1.33 -1.93 1.14
CA MET A 18 0.25 -1.65 2.08
C MET A 18 -0.88 -1.03 1.28
N GLU A 19 -1.99 -1.72 1.18
CA GLU A 19 -3.09 -1.35 0.30
C GLU A 19 -4.37 -1.11 1.08
N SER A 20 -5.20 -0.23 0.57
CA SER A 20 -6.52 0.02 1.12
C SER A 20 -7.58 -0.18 0.04
N CYS A 21 -7.84 0.83 -0.78
CA CYS A 21 -8.91 0.76 -1.78
C CYS A 21 -8.77 -0.37 -2.80
N THR A 22 -7.58 -0.82 -3.06
CA THR A 22 -7.31 -1.92 -4.01
C THR A 22 -7.52 -3.31 -3.39
N GLY A 23 -7.65 -3.39 -2.07
CA GLY A 23 -7.95 -4.64 -1.38
C GLY A 23 -6.93 -5.76 -1.53
N GLY A 24 -5.67 -5.41 -1.86
CA GLY A 24 -4.63 -6.38 -2.12
C GLY A 24 -4.38 -6.63 -3.60
N GLY A 25 -5.00 -5.84 -4.48
CA GLY A 25 -4.87 -6.02 -5.93
C GLY A 25 -3.46 -5.85 -6.46
N VAL A 26 -2.66 -4.96 -5.86
CA VAL A 26 -1.26 -4.79 -6.27
C VAL A 26 -0.45 -6.03 -5.88
N ALA A 27 -0.61 -6.50 -4.64
CA ALA A 27 0.06 -7.73 -4.20
C ALA A 27 -0.37 -8.93 -5.06
N ASP A 28 -1.67 -9.03 -5.38
CA ASP A 28 -2.20 -10.09 -6.24
C ASP A 28 -1.54 -10.05 -7.63
N ALA A 29 -1.46 -8.87 -8.22
CA ALA A 29 -0.82 -8.71 -9.53
C ALA A 29 0.66 -9.14 -9.51
N ILE A 30 1.37 -8.82 -8.44
CA ILE A 30 2.77 -9.23 -8.28
C ILE A 30 2.87 -10.74 -8.09
N THR A 31 2.09 -11.30 -7.18
CA THR A 31 2.17 -12.73 -6.84
C THR A 31 1.66 -13.64 -7.95
N SER A 32 0.93 -13.09 -8.92
CA SER A 32 0.49 -13.84 -10.10
C SER A 32 1.64 -14.16 -11.07
N ILE A 33 2.79 -13.54 -10.90
CA ILE A 33 3.95 -13.74 -11.77
C ILE A 33 4.84 -14.83 -11.19
N GLU A 34 5.28 -15.75 -12.04
CA GLU A 34 6.20 -16.82 -11.62
C GLU A 34 7.48 -16.23 -11.04
N GLY A 35 7.93 -16.78 -9.92
CA GLY A 35 9.12 -16.32 -9.22
C GLY A 35 8.87 -15.21 -8.22
N ALA A 36 7.64 -14.71 -8.09
CA ALA A 36 7.32 -13.60 -7.20
C ALA A 36 7.70 -13.87 -5.74
N SER A 37 7.71 -15.12 -5.30
CA SER A 37 8.08 -15.45 -3.92
C SER A 37 9.50 -15.04 -3.55
N GLU A 38 10.35 -14.80 -4.54
CA GLU A 38 11.71 -14.32 -4.29
C GLU A 38 11.74 -12.81 -3.96
N ILE A 39 10.70 -12.05 -4.30
CA ILE A 39 10.75 -10.60 -4.20
C ILE A 39 9.65 -9.99 -3.31
N ILE A 40 8.62 -10.74 -2.96
CA ILE A 40 7.57 -10.26 -2.08
C ILE A 40 7.24 -11.34 -1.04
N GLY A 41 7.34 -10.98 0.23
CA GLY A 41 7.07 -11.93 1.32
C GLY A 41 6.01 -11.44 2.28
N PHE A 42 5.77 -10.13 2.34
CA PHE A 42 4.82 -9.54 3.27
C PHE A 42 4.14 -8.34 2.66
N SER A 43 2.83 -8.32 2.77
CA SER A 43 1.99 -7.19 2.37
C SER A 43 0.79 -7.13 3.31
N ALA A 44 0.15 -5.98 3.38
CA ALA A 44 -0.99 -5.78 4.26
C ALA A 44 -2.12 -5.06 3.55
N VAL A 45 -3.34 -5.43 3.88
CA VAL A 45 -4.53 -4.68 3.48
C VAL A 45 -5.03 -3.94 4.71
N THR A 46 -4.93 -2.61 4.68
CA THR A 46 -5.31 -1.75 5.80
C THR A 46 -6.53 -0.91 5.38
N TYR A 47 -7.69 -1.54 5.39
CA TYR A 47 -8.92 -0.99 4.81
C TYR A 47 -9.61 0.03 5.72
N SER A 48 -9.10 0.27 6.91
CA SER A 48 -9.64 1.23 7.87
C SER A 48 -8.53 2.15 8.38
N ASN A 49 -8.94 3.29 8.95
CA ASN A 49 -7.98 4.19 9.60
C ASN A 49 -7.27 3.47 10.75
N GLN A 50 -8.03 2.69 11.53
CA GLN A 50 -7.47 1.95 12.65
C GLN A 50 -6.41 0.94 12.19
N ALA A 51 -6.69 0.19 11.12
CA ALA A 51 -5.72 -0.77 10.59
C ALA A 51 -4.45 -0.07 10.09
N LYS A 52 -4.59 1.09 9.45
CA LYS A 52 -3.44 1.89 9.03
C LYS A 52 -2.59 2.29 10.23
N MET A 53 -3.23 2.76 11.29
CA MET A 53 -2.52 3.17 12.51
C MET A 53 -1.85 1.98 13.19
N MET A 54 -2.49 0.82 13.21
CA MET A 54 -1.89 -0.42 13.73
C MET A 54 -0.60 -0.78 12.98
N MET A 55 -0.53 -0.44 11.71
CA MET A 55 0.63 -0.71 10.88
C MET A 55 1.63 0.45 10.85
N GLY A 56 1.45 1.44 11.70
CA GLY A 56 2.43 2.50 11.91
C GLY A 56 2.12 3.84 11.28
N VAL A 57 1.02 3.96 10.53
CA VAL A 57 0.62 5.25 9.94
C VAL A 57 0.25 6.21 11.07
N SER A 58 0.83 7.41 11.04
CA SER A 58 0.62 8.41 12.07
C SER A 58 -0.82 8.90 12.08
N PRO A 59 -1.51 8.87 13.24
CA PRO A 59 -2.85 9.44 13.35
C PRO A 59 -2.86 10.95 13.09
N ILE A 60 -1.75 11.64 13.37
CA ILE A 60 -1.63 13.08 13.08
C ILE A 60 -1.65 13.34 11.59
N VAL A 61 -0.98 12.50 10.80
CA VAL A 61 -0.96 12.61 9.34
C VAL A 61 -2.38 12.40 8.79
N ILE A 62 -3.07 11.38 9.27
CA ILE A 62 -4.45 11.12 8.84
C ILE A 62 -5.36 12.31 9.19
N GLU A 63 -5.21 12.86 10.39
CA GLU A 63 -6.03 13.99 10.85
C GLU A 63 -5.76 15.25 10.04
N HIS A 64 -4.48 15.58 9.81
CA HIS A 64 -4.10 16.82 9.12
C HIS A 64 -4.32 16.78 7.61
N TYR A 65 -4.03 15.65 6.98
CA TYR A 65 -4.00 15.55 5.52
C TYR A 65 -5.10 14.69 4.94
N SER A 66 -5.92 14.05 5.78
CA SER A 66 -6.88 13.02 5.37
C SER A 66 -6.22 11.68 5.05
N VAL A 67 -7.02 10.64 5.17
CA VAL A 67 -6.60 9.29 4.75
C VAL A 67 -6.42 9.23 3.23
N TYR A 68 -7.06 10.12 2.48
CA TYR A 68 -6.98 10.21 1.02
C TYR A 68 -5.96 11.27 0.60
N SER A 69 -4.72 11.08 0.99
CA SER A 69 -3.65 12.05 0.72
C SER A 69 -2.36 11.33 0.36
N MET A 70 -1.49 12.04 -0.33
CA MET A 70 -0.15 11.54 -0.63
C MET A 70 0.64 11.32 0.65
N GLU A 71 0.46 12.17 1.65
CA GLU A 71 1.11 12.05 2.95
C GLU A 71 0.77 10.73 3.63
N THR A 72 -0.50 10.32 3.59
CA THR A 72 -0.92 9.03 4.13
C THR A 72 -0.34 7.88 3.30
N ALA A 73 -0.36 7.98 1.98
CA ALA A 73 0.24 6.97 1.11
C ALA A 73 1.75 6.82 1.37
N ASP A 74 2.45 7.92 1.58
CA ASP A 74 3.89 7.90 1.90
C ASP A 74 4.14 7.19 3.23
N GLU A 75 3.32 7.46 4.25
CA GLU A 75 3.42 6.77 5.54
C GLU A 75 3.16 5.26 5.38
N MET A 76 2.20 4.90 4.55
CA MET A 76 1.88 3.50 4.27
C MET A 76 3.07 2.79 3.61
N SER A 77 3.64 3.39 2.58
CA SER A 77 4.77 2.80 1.86
C SER A 77 6.00 2.68 2.75
N TYR A 78 6.30 3.70 3.53
CA TYR A 78 7.44 3.69 4.45
C TYR A 78 7.29 2.60 5.51
N ASN A 79 6.14 2.54 6.15
CA ASN A 79 5.92 1.60 7.24
C ASN A 79 5.90 0.14 6.79
N ILE A 80 5.32 -0.15 5.62
CA ILE A 80 5.32 -1.53 5.13
C ILE A 80 6.73 -1.95 4.70
N CYS A 81 7.48 -1.05 4.10
CA CYS A 81 8.87 -1.29 3.71
C CYS A 81 9.71 -1.66 4.94
N GLU A 82 9.60 -0.87 6.01
CA GLU A 82 10.32 -1.11 7.25
C GLU A 82 9.92 -2.43 7.91
N ARG A 83 8.62 -2.69 8.01
CA ARG A 83 8.12 -3.91 8.66
C ARG A 83 8.48 -5.17 7.90
N ALA A 84 8.50 -5.10 6.59
CA ALA A 84 8.85 -6.24 5.74
C ALA A 84 10.36 -6.42 5.60
N GLY A 85 11.14 -5.40 5.94
CA GLY A 85 12.58 -5.40 5.67
C GLY A 85 12.86 -5.43 4.18
N SER A 86 11.99 -4.81 3.37
CA SER A 86 12.13 -4.79 1.92
C SER A 86 12.91 -3.56 1.45
N ASP A 87 13.26 -3.53 0.18
CA ASP A 87 13.96 -2.40 -0.43
C ASP A 87 12.99 -1.34 -0.92
N PHE A 88 11.78 -1.76 -1.30
CA PHE A 88 10.73 -0.88 -1.79
C PHE A 88 9.43 -1.11 -1.03
N GLY A 89 8.67 -0.05 -0.85
CA GLY A 89 7.34 -0.09 -0.29
C GLY A 89 6.35 0.63 -1.20
N VAL A 90 5.17 0.07 -1.33
CA VAL A 90 4.07 0.69 -2.09
C VAL A 90 2.92 0.95 -1.13
N GLY A 91 2.45 2.19 -1.09
CA GLY A 91 1.27 2.56 -0.31
C GLY A 91 0.15 2.99 -1.24
N VAL A 92 -1.04 2.41 -1.07
CA VAL A 92 -2.20 2.74 -1.89
C VAL A 92 -3.38 3.07 -0.99
N THR A 93 -3.90 4.28 -1.14
CA THR A 93 -5.10 4.72 -0.44
C THR A 93 -6.00 5.49 -1.40
N GLY A 94 -7.29 5.50 -1.17
CA GLY A 94 -8.21 6.21 -2.04
C GLY A 94 -9.64 5.68 -1.99
N LYS A 95 -10.45 6.22 -2.89
CA LYS A 95 -11.83 5.79 -3.11
C LYS A 95 -11.96 5.32 -4.55
N LEU A 96 -12.40 4.09 -4.74
CA LEU A 96 -12.62 3.55 -6.06
C LEU A 96 -14.11 3.58 -6.37
N ASN A 97 -14.58 4.75 -6.83
CA ASN A 97 -15.97 4.99 -7.21
C ASN A 97 -16.95 4.64 -6.06
N ARG A 98 -16.60 5.07 -4.83
CA ARG A 98 -17.40 4.79 -3.63
C ARG A 98 -17.43 6.01 -2.71
N THR A 99 -18.57 6.21 -2.04
CA THR A 99 -18.69 7.19 -0.98
C THR A 99 -18.19 6.56 0.33
N ASP A 100 -17.39 7.30 1.09
CA ASP A 100 -16.95 6.88 2.41
C ASP A 100 -17.51 7.86 3.45
N ILE A 101 -18.50 7.42 4.21
CA ILE A 101 -19.17 8.26 5.20
C ILE A 101 -18.29 8.59 6.40
N ASN A 102 -17.22 7.82 6.63
CA ASN A 102 -16.29 8.03 7.73
C ASN A 102 -15.13 8.95 7.33
N ASN A 103 -14.85 9.08 6.04
CA ASN A 103 -13.74 9.90 5.52
C ASN A 103 -14.25 10.62 4.27
N ARG A 104 -14.81 11.81 4.44
CA ARG A 104 -15.54 12.51 3.37
C ARG A 104 -14.67 13.43 2.48
N TYR A 105 -13.38 13.44 2.72
CA TYR A 105 -12.46 14.25 1.92
C TYR A 105 -12.41 13.75 0.47
N GLY A 106 -12.40 14.70 -0.46
CA GLY A 106 -12.29 14.39 -1.87
C GLY A 106 -13.60 13.87 -2.49
N ASP A 107 -13.56 13.58 -3.78
CA ASP A 107 -14.70 12.97 -4.46
C ASP A 107 -14.64 11.44 -4.34
N ASP A 108 -15.63 10.76 -4.92
CA ASP A 108 -15.78 9.30 -4.77
C ASP A 108 -14.78 8.50 -5.61
N ASN A 109 -13.88 9.15 -6.32
CA ASN A 109 -12.92 8.47 -7.19
C ASN A 109 -11.55 9.16 -7.10
N LEU A 110 -10.95 9.10 -5.93
CA LEU A 110 -9.66 9.72 -5.63
C LEU A 110 -8.69 8.66 -5.14
N VAL A 111 -7.62 8.44 -5.88
CA VAL A 111 -6.55 7.50 -5.48
C VAL A 111 -5.22 8.22 -5.41
#